data_7abba868fa6e3b6cf844e42ff7f08f21
#
_entry.id   7abba868fa6e3b6cf844e42ff7f08f21
#
_cell.length_a   1.000
_cell.length_b   1.000
_cell.length_c   1.000
_cell.angle_alpha   90.00
_cell.angle_beta   90.00
_cell.angle_gamma   90.00
#
_symmetry.space_group_name_H-M   'P 1'
#
loop_
_entity.id
_entity.type
_entity.pdbx_description
1 polymer ?
#
loop_
_entity_poly.entity_id
_entity_poly.type
_entity_poly.pdbx_seq_one_letter_code
_entity_poly.pdbx_strand_id
1 'polypeptide(L)'
;RIKKRMYKFLNNKKNFINSNTIFRNIDKEEKEAINKLALIDTMSKISIGFIINQICKSLDSKGVYLNIGVWRGFSMFAGMINTECEVYGVDNFSFDYENGNSSLNNSIEESKARKYFFEHFNNLKKENKHFFYDIDYRKFFELWEKKNKSIDFYYYDGEHSYKNQLDNLII
;
A
#
# COMPACT_ATOMS: atom_id res chain seq x y z
N ARG A 1 19.51 4.37 3.47
CA ARG A 1 19.21 3.95 2.06
C ARG A 1 17.87 4.53 1.57
N ILE A 2 16.80 4.50 2.36
CA ILE A 2 15.45 5.03 2.00
C ILE A 2 15.51 6.52 1.65
N LYS A 3 16.12 7.36 2.51
CA LYS A 3 16.27 8.80 2.25
C LYS A 3 16.93 9.08 0.90
N LYS A 4 17.99 8.34 0.54
CA LYS A 4 18.73 8.55 -0.70
C LYS A 4 17.92 8.18 -1.95
N ARG A 5 17.08 7.12 -1.88
CA ARG A 5 16.18 6.71 -2.99
C ARG A 5 15.01 7.68 -3.13
N MET A 6 14.41 8.13 -2.02
CA MET A 6 13.34 9.13 -2.04
C MET A 6 13.82 10.48 -2.58
N TYR A 7 15.03 10.94 -2.20
CA TYR A 7 15.65 12.13 -2.77
C TYR A 7 15.94 11.99 -4.27
N LYS A 8 16.38 10.82 -4.73
CA LYS A 8 16.61 10.56 -6.15
C LYS A 8 15.27 10.59 -6.93
N PHE A 9 14.21 10.02 -6.38
CA PHE A 9 12.87 10.08 -6.93
C PHE A 9 12.38 11.54 -7.02
N LEU A 10 12.45 12.29 -5.93
CA LEU A 10 12.00 13.69 -5.86
C LEU A 10 12.85 14.61 -6.76
N ASN A 11 14.17 14.39 -6.86
CA ASN A 11 15.05 15.21 -7.71
C ASN A 11 14.89 14.89 -9.21
N ASN A 12 14.62 13.66 -9.59
CA ASN A 12 14.36 13.30 -10.99
C ASN A 12 12.98 13.78 -11.46
N LYS A 13 12.06 14.10 -10.55
CA LYS A 13 10.70 14.56 -10.83
C LYS A 13 10.47 15.96 -10.23
N LYS A 14 11.42 16.90 -10.38
CA LYS A 14 11.34 18.29 -9.85
C LYS A 14 10.03 19.04 -10.18
N ASN A 15 9.25 18.55 -11.13
CA ASN A 15 7.96 19.11 -11.52
C ASN A 15 6.74 18.55 -10.75
N PHE A 16 6.96 17.72 -9.73
CA PHE A 16 5.89 17.03 -8.99
C PHE A 16 5.12 17.89 -7.99
N ILE A 17 5.57 19.12 -7.71
CA ILE A 17 5.03 19.91 -6.59
C ILE A 17 3.82 20.78 -6.99
N ASN A 18 3.49 20.85 -8.27
CA ASN A 18 2.32 21.60 -8.70
C ASN A 18 1.17 20.67 -9.05
N SER A 19 0.13 20.62 -8.21
CA SER A 19 -0.99 19.67 -8.30
C SER A 19 -1.69 19.66 -9.68
N ASN A 20 -1.56 20.74 -10.45
CA ASN A 20 -2.10 20.84 -11.81
C ASN A 20 -1.12 20.33 -12.89
N THR A 21 0.12 20.02 -12.54
CA THR A 21 1.18 19.62 -13.48
C THR A 21 1.54 18.13 -13.38
N ILE A 22 1.09 17.44 -12.32
CA ILE A 22 1.42 16.03 -12.03
C ILE A 22 1.07 15.11 -13.21
N PHE A 23 0.04 15.42 -13.98
CA PHE A 23 -0.47 14.57 -15.05
C PHE A 23 -0.16 15.10 -16.46
N ARG A 24 0.62 16.17 -16.62
CA ARG A 24 0.85 16.77 -17.95
C ARG A 24 1.90 16.06 -18.80
N ASN A 25 2.86 15.36 -18.18
CA ASN A 25 3.99 14.70 -18.85
C ASN A 25 4.17 13.25 -18.39
N ILE A 26 3.07 12.52 -18.25
CA ILE A 26 3.10 11.10 -17.93
C ILE A 26 3.30 10.28 -19.21
N ASP A 27 4.15 9.28 -19.15
CA ASP A 27 4.33 8.34 -20.26
C ASP A 27 3.14 7.37 -20.40
N LYS A 28 3.17 6.54 -21.45
CA LYS A 28 2.09 5.58 -21.73
C LYS A 28 1.87 4.57 -20.59
N GLU A 29 2.96 4.11 -20.01
CA GLU A 29 2.95 3.10 -18.94
C GLU A 29 2.41 3.67 -17.63
N GLU A 30 2.82 4.90 -17.30
CA GLU A 30 2.28 5.66 -16.17
C GLU A 30 0.77 5.91 -16.32
N LYS A 31 0.34 6.27 -17.53
CA LYS A 31 -1.08 6.47 -17.84
C LYS A 31 -1.89 5.19 -17.72
N GLU A 32 -1.34 4.06 -18.14
CA GLU A 32 -1.97 2.75 -17.96
C GLU A 32 -2.12 2.40 -16.47
N ALA A 33 -1.08 2.63 -15.65
CA ALA A 33 -1.13 2.42 -14.21
C ALA A 33 -2.22 3.27 -13.55
N ILE A 34 -2.32 4.56 -13.91
CA ILE A 34 -3.37 5.47 -13.41
C ILE A 34 -4.76 4.94 -13.79
N ASN A 35 -4.95 4.51 -15.03
CA ASN A 35 -6.24 3.99 -15.48
C ASN A 35 -6.65 2.72 -14.71
N LYS A 36 -5.70 1.81 -14.45
CA LYS A 36 -5.94 0.62 -13.63
C LYS A 36 -6.30 1.00 -12.18
N LEU A 37 -5.58 1.96 -11.60
CA LEU A 37 -5.87 2.46 -10.25
C LEU A 37 -7.25 3.13 -10.15
N ALA A 38 -7.68 3.84 -11.19
CA ALA A 38 -8.98 4.51 -11.21
C ALA A 38 -10.18 3.54 -11.18
N LEU A 39 -9.96 2.26 -11.47
CA LEU A 39 -11.00 1.21 -11.41
C LEU A 39 -11.13 0.60 -10.00
N ILE A 40 -10.21 0.89 -9.10
CA ILE A 40 -10.21 0.34 -7.75
C ILE A 40 -11.00 1.27 -6.83
N ASP A 41 -12.00 0.70 -6.17
CA ASP A 41 -12.79 1.44 -5.18
C ASP A 41 -11.92 1.86 -3.97
N THR A 42 -11.93 3.16 -3.66
CA THR A 42 -11.02 3.74 -2.67
C THR A 42 -11.57 4.99 -2.03
N MET A 43 -11.17 5.25 -0.77
CA MET A 43 -11.35 6.54 -0.10
C MET A 43 -10.16 7.49 -0.35
N SER A 44 -9.07 6.99 -0.94
CA SER A 44 -7.87 7.78 -1.22
C SER A 44 -7.93 8.46 -2.59
N LYS A 45 -7.16 9.54 -2.73
CA LYS A 45 -7.00 10.20 -4.03
C LYS A 45 -6.12 9.35 -4.97
N ILE A 46 -6.43 9.31 -6.26
CA ILE A 46 -5.62 8.62 -7.28
C ILE A 46 -4.18 9.08 -7.26
N SER A 47 -3.91 10.36 -6.94
CA SER A 47 -2.55 10.90 -6.81
C SER A 47 -1.72 10.19 -5.74
N ILE A 48 -2.31 9.71 -4.66
CA ILE A 48 -1.60 8.93 -3.62
C ILE A 48 -1.19 7.57 -4.20
N GLY A 49 -2.12 6.87 -4.86
CA GLY A 49 -1.80 5.61 -5.53
C GLY A 49 -0.72 5.78 -6.60
N PHE A 50 -0.76 6.88 -7.36
CA PHE A 50 0.28 7.18 -8.35
C PHE A 50 1.65 7.41 -7.70
N ILE A 51 1.72 8.15 -6.58
CA ILE A 51 2.97 8.35 -5.83
C ILE A 51 3.52 7.02 -5.34
N ILE A 52 2.68 6.18 -4.72
CA ILE A 52 3.07 4.84 -4.27
C ILE A 52 3.62 4.01 -5.44
N ASN A 53 2.92 4.01 -6.58
CA ASN A 53 3.35 3.29 -7.78
C ASN A 53 4.72 3.77 -8.28
N GLN A 54 4.95 5.09 -8.33
CA GLN A 54 6.24 5.64 -8.77
C GLN A 54 7.38 5.31 -7.80
N ILE A 55 7.12 5.29 -6.49
CA ILE A 55 8.10 4.84 -5.50
C ILE A 55 8.44 3.36 -5.75
N CYS A 56 7.43 2.51 -5.88
CA CYS A 56 7.62 1.07 -6.14
C CYS A 56 8.34 0.80 -7.48
N LYS A 57 8.04 1.56 -8.54
CA LYS A 57 8.80 1.49 -9.80
C LYS A 57 10.27 1.88 -9.65
N SER A 58 10.62 2.72 -8.68
CA SER A 58 12.01 3.09 -8.42
C SER A 58 12.79 2.04 -7.62
N LEU A 59 12.11 1.06 -7.05
CA LEU A 59 12.71 -0.09 -6.39
C LEU A 59 13.12 -1.13 -7.45
N ASP A 60 14.23 -1.82 -7.19
CA ASP A 60 14.63 -2.95 -8.02
C ASP A 60 13.80 -4.22 -7.69
N SER A 61 14.05 -5.30 -8.38
CA SER A 61 13.34 -6.57 -8.20
C SER A 61 13.52 -7.23 -6.83
N LYS A 62 14.46 -6.75 -6.02
CA LYS A 62 14.73 -7.18 -4.64
C LYS A 62 14.20 -6.17 -3.61
N GLY A 63 13.74 -5.01 -4.08
CA GLY A 63 13.16 -4.01 -3.21
C GLY A 63 11.85 -4.48 -2.60
N VAL A 64 11.57 -4.06 -1.39
CA VAL A 64 10.41 -4.47 -0.60
C VAL A 64 9.52 -3.27 -0.28
N TYR A 65 8.28 -3.35 -0.70
CA TYR A 65 7.21 -2.48 -0.28
C TYR A 65 6.31 -3.19 0.72
N LEU A 66 6.14 -2.62 1.91
CA LEU A 66 5.22 -3.09 2.94
C LEU A 66 4.08 -2.11 3.15
N ASN A 67 2.85 -2.58 3.03
CA ASN A 67 1.63 -1.83 3.32
C ASN A 67 0.87 -2.47 4.49
N ILE A 68 0.71 -1.73 5.58
CA ILE A 68 -0.12 -2.09 6.71
C ILE A 68 -1.45 -1.34 6.62
N GLY A 69 -2.57 -2.06 6.74
CA GLY A 69 -3.90 -1.51 6.51
C GLY A 69 -4.20 -1.41 5.02
N VAL A 70 -4.65 -2.50 4.42
CA VAL A 70 -4.93 -2.54 2.97
C VAL A 70 -6.40 -2.28 2.64
N TRP A 71 -7.32 -2.55 3.56
CA TRP A 71 -8.77 -2.43 3.38
C TRP A 71 -9.22 -3.04 2.05
N ARG A 72 -9.67 -2.23 1.07
CA ARG A 72 -10.06 -2.69 -0.28
C ARG A 72 -8.86 -2.84 -1.23
N GLY A 73 -7.63 -2.57 -0.78
CA GLY A 73 -6.39 -2.88 -1.47
C GLY A 73 -5.77 -1.76 -2.29
N PHE A 74 -6.37 -0.57 -2.39
CA PHE A 74 -5.92 0.49 -3.29
C PHE A 74 -4.43 0.82 -3.17
N SER A 75 -3.92 1.06 -1.94
CA SER A 75 -2.51 1.38 -1.69
C SER A 75 -1.58 0.21 -2.01
N MET A 76 -1.99 -1.02 -1.66
CA MET A 76 -1.24 -2.22 -2.01
C MET A 76 -1.20 -2.44 -3.52
N PHE A 77 -2.34 -2.37 -4.20
CA PHE A 77 -2.43 -2.59 -5.65
C PHE A 77 -1.67 -1.51 -6.43
N ALA A 78 -1.59 -0.29 -5.91
CA ALA A 78 -0.75 0.75 -6.47
C ALA A 78 0.73 0.32 -6.53
N GLY A 79 1.22 -0.36 -5.50
CA GLY A 79 2.56 -0.94 -5.49
C GLY A 79 2.74 -2.13 -6.41
N MET A 80 1.66 -2.85 -6.75
CA MET A 80 1.70 -4.07 -7.58
C MET A 80 1.65 -3.80 -9.09
N ILE A 81 0.99 -2.71 -9.52
CA ILE A 81 0.73 -2.43 -10.93
C ILE A 81 2.00 -2.02 -11.66
N ASN A 82 2.42 -2.81 -12.63
CA ASN A 82 3.57 -2.54 -13.51
C ASN A 82 4.87 -2.26 -12.72
N THR A 83 5.09 -3.00 -11.61
CA THR A 83 6.29 -2.90 -10.76
C THR A 83 6.99 -4.24 -10.68
N GLU A 84 8.27 -4.23 -10.29
CA GLU A 84 9.08 -5.45 -10.16
C GLU A 84 9.49 -5.74 -8.70
N CYS A 85 9.25 -4.81 -7.79
CA CYS A 85 9.53 -5.01 -6.37
C CYS A 85 8.61 -6.06 -5.74
N GLU A 86 9.00 -6.59 -4.59
CA GLU A 86 8.12 -7.41 -3.79
C GLU A 86 7.15 -6.53 -3.01
N VAL A 87 5.88 -6.90 -3.00
CA VAL A 87 4.82 -6.18 -2.32
C VAL A 87 4.19 -7.05 -1.25
N TYR A 88 4.18 -6.55 -0.03
CA TYR A 88 3.60 -7.19 1.13
C TYR A 88 2.44 -6.35 1.65
N GLY A 89 1.25 -6.93 1.72
CA GLY A 89 0.08 -6.33 2.35
C GLY A 89 -0.27 -7.06 3.64
N VAL A 90 -0.66 -6.32 4.67
CA VAL A 90 -1.09 -6.86 5.96
C VAL A 90 -2.37 -6.18 6.39
N ASP A 91 -3.38 -6.97 6.68
CA ASP A 91 -4.65 -6.51 7.24
C ASP A 91 -5.39 -7.68 7.88
N ASN A 92 -6.08 -7.47 8.94
CA ASN A 92 -7.01 -8.44 9.51
C ASN A 92 -8.48 -8.06 9.24
N PHE A 93 -8.69 -6.96 8.51
CA PHE A 93 -9.99 -6.38 8.16
C PHE A 93 -10.87 -6.06 9.40
N SER A 94 -10.28 -5.89 10.58
CA SER A 94 -11.02 -5.46 11.75
C SER A 94 -11.13 -3.94 11.81
N PHE A 95 -12.32 -3.44 12.06
CA PHE A 95 -12.58 -2.03 12.35
C PHE A 95 -12.77 -1.88 13.87
N ASP A 96 -11.69 -2.00 14.63
CA ASP A 96 -11.72 -1.69 16.06
C ASP A 96 -11.73 -0.17 16.25
N TYR A 97 -12.92 0.40 16.27
CA TYR A 97 -13.08 1.75 16.78
C TYR A 97 -13.01 1.69 18.32
N GLU A 98 -12.15 2.50 18.93
CA GLU A 98 -11.92 2.59 20.39
C GLU A 98 -13.20 2.82 21.23
N ASN A 99 -14.36 2.97 20.63
CA ASN A 99 -15.63 3.24 21.28
C ASN A 99 -16.62 2.06 21.33
N GLY A 100 -16.15 0.83 21.20
CA GLY A 100 -16.89 -0.37 21.64
C GLY A 100 -18.22 -0.70 20.94
N ASN A 101 -18.59 0.01 19.90
CA ASN A 101 -19.77 -0.29 19.10
C ASN A 101 -19.37 -1.08 17.85
N SER A 102 -19.08 -2.36 18.02
CA SER A 102 -19.12 -3.32 16.91
C SER A 102 -20.58 -3.46 16.46
N SER A 103 -21.05 -2.51 15.66
CA SER A 103 -22.38 -2.62 15.09
C SER A 103 -22.39 -3.72 14.03
N LEU A 104 -23.53 -4.38 13.83
CA LEU A 104 -23.76 -5.31 12.72
C LEU A 104 -23.33 -4.73 11.36
N ASN A 105 -23.36 -3.41 11.22
CA ASN A 105 -22.91 -2.69 10.03
C ASN A 105 -21.39 -2.79 9.81
N ASN A 106 -20.57 -2.79 10.88
CA ASN A 106 -19.11 -2.91 10.75
C ASN A 106 -18.74 -4.30 10.21
N SER A 107 -19.32 -5.37 10.73
CA SER A 107 -19.04 -6.74 10.26
C SER A 107 -19.45 -6.96 8.79
N ILE A 108 -20.50 -6.28 8.32
CA ILE A 108 -20.92 -6.31 6.92
C ILE A 108 -19.89 -5.58 6.04
N GLU A 109 -19.42 -4.41 6.45
CA GLU A 109 -18.42 -3.65 5.69
C GLU A 109 -17.05 -4.34 5.69
N GLU A 110 -16.63 -4.95 6.80
CA GLU A 110 -15.45 -5.81 6.89
C GLU A 110 -15.52 -6.97 5.88
N SER A 111 -16.64 -7.68 5.87
CA SER A 111 -16.86 -8.79 4.93
C SER A 111 -16.85 -8.33 3.47
N LYS A 112 -17.43 -7.17 3.16
CA LYS A 112 -17.43 -6.59 1.81
C LYS A 112 -16.03 -6.15 1.40
N ALA A 113 -15.28 -5.46 2.29
CA ALA A 113 -13.94 -5.01 2.02
C ALA A 113 -13.00 -6.19 1.75
N ARG A 114 -13.07 -7.23 2.60
CA ARG A 114 -12.32 -8.47 2.45
C ARG A 114 -12.61 -9.16 1.13
N LYS A 115 -13.89 -9.34 0.79
CA LYS A 115 -14.31 -9.97 -0.48
C LYS A 115 -13.78 -9.19 -1.68
N TYR A 116 -13.98 -7.88 -1.69
CA TYR A 116 -13.51 -6.99 -2.75
C TYR A 116 -11.98 -7.07 -2.92
N PHE A 117 -11.24 -7.03 -1.81
CA PHE A 117 -9.79 -7.15 -1.81
C PHE A 117 -9.34 -8.46 -2.47
N PHE A 118 -9.83 -9.61 -2.04
CA PHE A 118 -9.40 -10.90 -2.58
C PHE A 118 -9.76 -11.11 -4.04
N GLU A 119 -10.91 -10.61 -4.49
CA GLU A 119 -11.28 -10.63 -5.91
C GLU A 119 -10.24 -9.89 -6.77
N HIS A 120 -9.83 -8.68 -6.36
CA HIS A 120 -8.84 -7.89 -7.09
C HIS A 120 -7.41 -8.42 -6.91
N PHE A 121 -7.04 -8.82 -5.71
CA PHE A 121 -5.72 -9.37 -5.41
C PHE A 121 -5.42 -10.61 -6.24
N ASN A 122 -6.36 -11.56 -6.32
CA ASN A 122 -6.18 -12.78 -7.10
C ASN A 122 -6.04 -12.51 -8.62
N ASN A 123 -6.63 -11.44 -9.11
CA ASN A 123 -6.49 -11.03 -10.51
C ASN A 123 -5.19 -10.29 -10.82
N LEU A 124 -4.61 -9.59 -9.83
CA LEU A 124 -3.44 -8.72 -10.02
C LEU A 124 -2.13 -9.37 -9.53
N LYS A 125 -2.20 -10.35 -8.63
CA LYS A 125 -1.02 -10.92 -8.01
C LYS A 125 -0.09 -11.58 -9.02
N LYS A 126 1.21 -11.34 -8.85
CA LYS A 126 2.29 -12.12 -9.45
C LYS A 126 2.80 -13.10 -8.39
N GLU A 127 2.84 -14.38 -8.71
CA GLU A 127 3.42 -15.40 -7.81
C GLU A 127 4.88 -15.04 -7.46
N ASN A 128 5.27 -15.29 -6.21
CA ASN A 128 6.61 -14.97 -5.68
C ASN A 128 6.98 -13.47 -5.60
N LYS A 129 6.03 -12.57 -5.86
CA LYS A 129 6.24 -11.12 -5.79
C LYS A 129 5.24 -10.41 -4.88
N HIS A 130 4.00 -10.88 -4.84
CA HIS A 130 2.92 -10.23 -4.14
C HIS A 130 2.36 -11.14 -3.06
N PHE A 131 2.47 -10.69 -1.82
CA PHE A 131 2.14 -11.46 -0.62
C PHE A 131 1.11 -10.71 0.21
N PHE A 132 0.11 -11.41 0.68
CA PHE A 132 -0.87 -10.87 1.61
C PHE A 132 -0.94 -11.71 2.89
N TYR A 133 -0.97 -11.04 4.02
CA TYR A 133 -1.07 -11.64 5.35
C TYR A 133 -2.35 -11.16 6.03
N ASP A 134 -3.29 -12.08 6.20
CA ASP A 134 -4.56 -11.86 6.88
C ASP A 134 -4.38 -12.06 8.39
N ILE A 135 -3.65 -11.15 9.01
CA ILE A 135 -3.30 -11.18 10.42
C ILE A 135 -3.12 -9.75 10.97
N ASP A 136 -3.12 -9.64 12.29
CA ASP A 136 -2.72 -8.41 12.99
C ASP A 136 -1.27 -8.04 12.65
N TYR A 137 -1.00 -6.75 12.45
CA TYR A 137 0.33 -6.27 12.03
C TYR A 137 1.43 -6.58 13.06
N ARG A 138 1.12 -6.64 14.38
CA ARG A 138 2.10 -6.98 15.41
C ARG A 138 2.59 -8.42 15.23
N LYS A 139 1.66 -9.35 14.98
CA LYS A 139 2.01 -10.74 14.63
C LYS A 139 2.79 -10.85 13.32
N PHE A 140 2.47 -9.99 12.36
CA PHE A 140 3.25 -9.94 11.13
C PHE A 140 4.70 -9.54 11.38
N PHE A 141 4.97 -8.54 12.20
CA PHE A 141 6.34 -8.12 12.50
C PHE A 141 7.14 -9.21 13.24
N GLU A 142 6.52 -9.95 14.16
CA GLU A 142 7.15 -11.14 14.79
C GLU A 142 7.60 -12.21 13.75
N LEU A 143 6.84 -12.36 12.66
CA LEU A 143 7.18 -13.24 11.55
C LEU A 143 8.23 -12.61 10.63
N TRP A 144 8.16 -11.29 10.45
CA TRP A 144 9.06 -10.55 9.57
C TRP A 144 10.50 -10.54 10.08
N GLU A 145 10.72 -10.36 11.37
CA GLU A 145 12.04 -10.43 11.99
C GLU A 145 12.80 -11.70 11.62
N LYS A 146 12.07 -12.84 11.55
CA LYS A 146 12.65 -14.14 11.18
C LYS A 146 13.06 -14.22 9.70
N LYS A 147 12.54 -13.34 8.84
CA LYS A 147 12.88 -13.31 7.42
C LYS A 147 14.22 -12.63 7.13
N ASN A 148 14.78 -11.89 8.08
CA ASN A 148 16.02 -11.11 7.92
C ASN A 148 16.03 -10.27 6.63
N LYS A 149 14.92 -9.61 6.33
CA LYS A 149 14.69 -8.87 5.09
C LYS A 149 14.39 -7.40 5.41
N SER A 150 15.09 -6.48 4.77
CA SER A 150 14.85 -5.04 4.95
C SER A 150 13.61 -4.60 4.17
N ILE A 151 12.91 -3.60 4.72
CA ILE A 151 11.81 -2.90 4.05
C ILE A 151 12.38 -1.63 3.42
N ASP A 152 12.19 -1.45 2.10
CA ASP A 152 12.68 -0.28 1.36
C ASP A 152 11.63 0.84 1.31
N PHE A 153 10.36 0.49 1.29
CA PHE A 153 9.25 1.43 1.37
C PHE A 153 8.17 0.89 2.31
N TYR A 154 7.79 1.70 3.28
CA TYR A 154 6.78 1.38 4.27
C TYR A 154 5.62 2.38 4.18
N TYR A 155 4.38 1.88 4.09
CA TYR A 155 3.17 2.66 4.09
C TYR A 155 2.20 2.10 5.14
N TYR A 156 1.88 2.93 6.14
CA TYR A 156 0.93 2.61 7.19
C TYR A 156 -0.36 3.39 6.97
N ASP A 157 -1.46 2.68 6.84
CA ASP A 157 -2.83 3.21 6.71
C ASP A 157 -3.81 2.34 7.54
N GLY A 158 -3.33 1.83 8.68
CA GLY A 158 -4.11 1.07 9.63
C GLY A 158 -4.87 1.97 10.59
N GLU A 159 -5.07 1.50 11.82
CA GLU A 159 -5.76 2.25 12.85
C GLU A 159 -5.04 3.58 13.19
N HIS A 160 -5.80 4.69 13.21
CA HIS A 160 -5.26 6.04 13.35
C HIS A 160 -5.11 6.52 14.80
N SER A 161 -5.27 5.66 15.83
CA SER A 161 -4.99 6.05 17.21
C SER A 161 -3.50 6.42 17.39
N TYR A 162 -3.24 7.38 18.28
CA TYR A 162 -1.87 7.82 18.57
C TYR A 162 -0.96 6.64 18.96
N LYS A 163 -1.49 5.73 19.80
CA LYS A 163 -0.75 4.55 20.25
C LYS A 163 -0.34 3.66 19.08
N ASN A 164 -1.27 3.31 18.20
CA ASN A 164 -0.99 2.42 17.07
C ASN A 164 -0.04 3.07 16.05
N GLN A 165 -0.19 4.39 15.82
CA GLN A 165 0.75 5.11 14.96
C GLN A 165 2.15 5.15 15.55
N LEU A 166 2.29 5.35 16.87
CA LEU A 166 3.59 5.36 17.55
C LEU A 166 4.22 3.97 17.54
N ASP A 167 3.46 2.92 17.89
CA ASP A 167 3.94 1.54 17.89
C ASP A 167 4.50 1.13 16.51
N ASN A 168 3.88 1.61 15.42
CA ASN A 168 4.34 1.34 14.06
C ASN A 168 5.58 2.14 13.60
N LEU A 169 6.00 3.16 14.35
CA LEU A 169 7.23 3.91 14.05
C LEU A 169 8.45 3.36 14.77
N ILE A 170 8.24 2.53 15.80
CA ILE A 170 9.29 2.03 16.70
C ILE A 170 9.75 0.61 16.31
N ILE A 171 9.03 -0.05 15.40
CA ILE A 171 9.35 -1.41 14.91
C ILE A 171 10.53 -1.43 13.93
#